data_06ec7771d2b4c699879627dd1755efdd
#
_entry.id   06ec7771d2b4c699879627dd1755efdd
#
_cell.length_a   1.000
_cell.length_b   1.000
_cell.length_c   1.000
_cell.angle_alpha   90.00
_cell.angle_beta   90.00
_cell.angle_gamma   90.00
#
_symmetry.space_group_name_H-M   'P 1'
#
loop_
_entity.id
_entity.type
_entity.pdbx_description
1 polymer ?
#
loop_
_entity_poly.entity_id
_entity_poly.type
_entity_poly.pdbx_seq_one_letter_code
_entity_poly.pdbx_strand_id
1 'polypeptide(L)'
;SYGMMIYKNDKTFRNLEIFGDSGSGAYLYDNKLEKWVLVGTTHGIASVNGDQLTWITKYNDKLVSELKDTYSHKINLNGNNVTIKNTDITLHQNNADTTGTQEKITKDKDIVFTNGGNVLFKDNLDFGSGGIIFDEGHEYNINGQGFTFKGAGIDIGKESIVNWNALYSSDDVLHKIGPGTLNVQKKQGANIKIGEGNVILNE
;
A
#
# COMPACT_ATOMS: atom_id res chain seq x y z
N SER A 1 -6.38 1.50 24.94
CA SER A 1 -5.75 0.28 25.49
C SER A 1 -5.53 -0.72 24.37
N TYR A 2 -4.31 -1.13 24.17
CA TYR A 2 -3.96 -2.17 23.22
C TYR A 2 -4.51 -3.50 23.76
N GLY A 3 -5.42 -4.13 23.01
CA GLY A 3 -5.94 -5.44 23.39
C GLY A 3 -4.87 -6.51 23.16
N MET A 4 -4.56 -7.27 24.19
CA MET A 4 -3.68 -8.43 24.08
C MET A 4 -4.54 -9.68 24.01
N MET A 5 -4.33 -10.53 23.02
CA MET A 5 -5.01 -11.82 22.90
C MET A 5 -4.01 -12.92 23.20
N ILE A 6 -4.50 -13.92 23.94
CA ILE A 6 -3.76 -15.13 24.24
C ILE A 6 -4.41 -16.27 23.46
N TYR A 7 -3.64 -16.95 22.63
CA TYR A 7 -4.11 -18.14 21.92
C TYR A 7 -3.54 -19.39 22.55
N LYS A 8 -4.42 -20.35 22.77
CA LYS A 8 -4.05 -21.73 22.99
C LYS A 8 -3.97 -22.39 21.62
N ASN A 9 -2.79 -22.88 21.26
CA ASN A 9 -2.60 -23.53 19.98
C ASN A 9 -3.43 -24.82 19.91
N ASP A 10 -4.38 -24.88 18.97
CA ASP A 10 -5.12 -26.10 18.69
C ASP A 10 -4.19 -27.15 18.04
N LYS A 11 -4.52 -28.43 18.26
CA LYS A 11 -3.72 -29.55 17.74
C LYS A 11 -3.66 -29.63 16.21
N THR A 12 -4.55 -28.95 15.50
CA THR A 12 -4.71 -29.02 14.04
C THR A 12 -3.84 -28.01 13.28
N PHE A 13 -3.54 -26.85 13.87
CA PHE A 13 -2.71 -25.79 13.25
C PHE A 13 -1.62 -25.36 14.25
N ARG A 14 -0.56 -26.19 14.32
CA ARG A 14 0.56 -25.92 15.21
C ARG A 14 1.66 -25.17 14.48
N ASN A 15 1.51 -23.87 14.32
CA ASN A 15 2.69 -23.03 14.20
C ASN A 15 3.05 -22.55 15.60
N LEU A 16 3.96 -23.27 16.24
CA LEU A 16 4.55 -22.83 17.50
C LEU A 16 5.49 -21.69 17.18
N GLU A 17 5.25 -20.54 17.79
CA GLU A 17 6.25 -19.47 17.79
C GLU A 17 7.48 -19.92 18.56
N ILE A 18 8.62 -19.53 18.05
CA ILE A 18 9.93 -19.72 18.69
C ILE A 18 10.54 -18.35 19.01
N PHE A 19 11.57 -18.35 19.81
CA PHE A 19 12.35 -17.14 20.08
C PHE A 19 12.88 -16.57 18.75
N GLY A 20 12.58 -15.31 18.46
CA GLY A 20 12.92 -14.61 17.23
C GLY A 20 11.74 -14.26 16.35
N ASP A 21 10.58 -14.85 16.57
CA ASP A 21 9.35 -14.56 15.81
C ASP A 21 8.63 -13.28 16.29
N SER A 22 9.15 -12.59 17.30
CA SER A 22 8.58 -11.34 17.80
C SER A 22 8.45 -10.30 16.68
N GLY A 23 7.26 -9.73 16.52
CA GLY A 23 6.94 -8.78 15.46
C GLY A 23 6.40 -9.39 14.18
N SER A 24 6.40 -10.73 14.04
CA SER A 24 5.76 -11.38 12.89
C SER A 24 4.23 -11.20 12.91
N GLY A 25 3.61 -11.26 11.73
CA GLY A 25 2.17 -11.09 11.60
C GLY A 25 1.37 -12.25 12.16
N ALA A 26 0.36 -11.95 12.96
CA ALA A 26 -0.64 -12.91 13.40
C ALA A 26 -1.87 -12.86 12.49
N TYR A 27 -2.23 -13.99 11.89
CA TYR A 27 -3.31 -14.10 10.92
C TYR A 27 -4.41 -15.03 11.41
N LEU A 28 -5.65 -14.66 11.14
CA LEU A 28 -6.83 -15.52 11.28
C LEU A 28 -7.51 -15.68 9.93
N TYR A 29 -8.04 -16.87 9.67
CA TYR A 29 -8.89 -17.09 8.51
C TYR A 29 -10.31 -16.59 8.79
N ASP A 30 -10.74 -15.59 8.02
CA ASP A 30 -12.10 -15.07 8.10
C ASP A 30 -13.00 -15.84 7.13
N ASN A 31 -13.92 -16.63 7.67
CA ASN A 31 -14.84 -17.46 6.88
C ASN A 31 -15.87 -16.63 6.07
N LYS A 32 -16.13 -15.37 6.44
CA LYS A 32 -17.04 -14.50 5.68
C LYS A 32 -16.36 -13.87 4.49
N LEU A 33 -15.08 -13.51 4.66
CA LEU A 33 -14.25 -12.91 3.62
C LEU A 33 -13.51 -13.98 2.79
N GLU A 34 -13.55 -15.24 3.24
CA GLU A 34 -12.85 -16.38 2.64
C GLU A 34 -11.33 -16.13 2.44
N LYS A 35 -10.72 -15.42 3.38
CA LYS A 35 -9.29 -15.07 3.30
C LYS A 35 -8.62 -14.97 4.67
N TRP A 36 -7.29 -15.06 4.66
CA TRP A 36 -6.48 -14.78 5.83
C TRP A 36 -6.40 -13.29 6.10
N VAL A 37 -6.70 -12.89 7.33
CA VAL A 37 -6.71 -11.50 7.78
C VAL A 37 -5.62 -11.30 8.82
N LEU A 38 -4.78 -10.29 8.65
CA LEU A 38 -3.81 -9.87 9.64
C LEU A 38 -4.55 -9.24 10.83
N VAL A 39 -4.42 -9.84 12.00
CA VAL A 39 -5.15 -9.41 13.21
C VAL A 39 -4.25 -8.78 14.28
N GLY A 40 -2.95 -8.92 14.12
CA GLY A 40 -1.99 -8.37 15.07
C GLY A 40 -0.56 -8.78 14.77
N THR A 41 0.32 -8.48 15.70
CA THR A 41 1.72 -8.92 15.69
C THR A 41 2.01 -9.77 16.90
N THR A 42 2.87 -10.75 16.72
CA THR A 42 3.33 -11.61 17.81
C THR A 42 4.25 -10.84 18.75
N HIS A 43 4.11 -11.10 20.03
CA HIS A 43 4.84 -10.37 21.07
C HIS A 43 5.69 -11.28 21.94
N GLY A 44 5.26 -12.51 22.14
CA GLY A 44 5.98 -13.47 22.97
C GLY A 44 5.25 -14.78 23.16
N ILE A 45 5.95 -15.68 23.81
CA ILE A 45 5.45 -16.99 24.16
C ILE A 45 5.43 -17.18 25.69
N ALA A 46 4.47 -17.92 26.17
CA ALA A 46 4.39 -18.31 27.57
C ALA A 46 3.98 -19.79 27.68
N SER A 47 4.33 -20.43 28.78
CA SER A 47 3.83 -21.76 29.10
C SER A 47 2.98 -21.68 30.39
N VAL A 48 1.75 -22.15 30.31
CA VAL A 48 0.84 -22.19 31.42
C VAL A 48 0.25 -23.60 31.51
N ASN A 49 0.47 -24.27 32.63
CA ASN A 49 0.00 -25.65 32.88
C ASN A 49 0.41 -26.66 31.77
N GLY A 50 1.58 -26.48 31.18
CA GLY A 50 2.07 -27.34 30.10
C GLY A 50 1.51 -27.02 28.72
N ASP A 51 0.62 -26.05 28.58
CA ASP A 51 0.16 -25.50 27.31
C ASP A 51 1.07 -24.33 26.90
N GLN A 52 1.46 -24.32 25.65
CA GLN A 52 2.16 -23.17 25.08
C GLN A 52 1.15 -22.14 24.58
N LEU A 53 1.35 -20.90 24.98
CA LEU A 53 0.52 -19.76 24.61
C LEU A 53 1.35 -18.77 23.79
N THR A 54 0.73 -18.20 22.79
CA THR A 54 1.31 -17.10 22.02
C THR A 54 0.61 -15.80 22.39
N TRP A 55 1.39 -14.77 22.70
CA TRP A 55 0.89 -13.43 22.95
C TRP A 55 0.90 -12.61 21.66
N ILE A 56 -0.26 -12.04 21.31
CA ILE A 56 -0.33 -11.13 20.17
C ILE A 56 -0.82 -9.75 20.62
N THR A 57 -0.25 -8.71 20.02
CA THR A 57 -0.80 -7.36 20.07
C THR A 57 -1.86 -7.25 19.00
N LYS A 58 -3.12 -7.18 19.41
CA LYS A 58 -4.25 -7.07 18.48
C LYS A 58 -4.28 -5.69 17.83
N TYR A 59 -4.45 -5.64 16.52
CA TYR A 59 -4.78 -4.42 15.80
C TYR A 59 -6.25 -4.07 16.00
N ASN A 60 -6.51 -2.79 16.15
CA ASN A 60 -7.85 -2.21 16.15
C ASN A 60 -7.89 -1.02 15.19
N ASP A 61 -9.08 -0.57 14.84
CA ASP A 61 -9.27 0.49 13.85
C ASP A 61 -8.53 1.77 14.21
N LYS A 62 -8.46 2.12 15.50
CA LYS A 62 -7.72 3.30 15.96
C LYS A 62 -6.23 3.17 15.71
N LEU A 63 -5.61 2.05 16.09
CA LEU A 63 -4.18 1.82 15.85
C LEU A 63 -3.86 1.79 14.37
N VAL A 64 -4.69 1.12 13.55
CA VAL A 64 -4.52 1.07 12.09
C VAL A 64 -4.62 2.46 11.48
N SER A 65 -5.57 3.28 11.92
CA SER A 65 -5.71 4.66 11.47
C SER A 65 -4.50 5.50 11.85
N GLU A 66 -4.04 5.43 13.10
CA GLU A 66 -2.85 6.14 13.56
C GLU A 66 -1.58 5.75 12.77
N LEU A 67 -1.41 4.47 12.47
CA LEU A 67 -0.30 4.00 11.64
C LEU A 67 -0.38 4.53 10.21
N LYS A 68 -1.58 4.47 9.60
CA LYS A 68 -1.80 5.02 8.26
C LYS A 68 -1.53 6.53 8.22
N ASP A 69 -1.99 7.28 9.20
CA ASP A 69 -1.78 8.72 9.27
C ASP A 69 -0.30 9.08 9.49
N THR A 70 0.43 8.24 10.25
CA THR A 70 1.87 8.46 10.51
C THR A 70 2.74 8.14 9.31
N TYR A 71 2.40 7.09 8.54
CA TYR A 71 3.24 6.55 7.46
C TYR A 71 2.70 6.82 6.06
N SER A 72 1.78 7.76 5.90
CA SER A 72 1.28 8.17 4.61
C SER A 72 1.12 9.68 4.46
N HIS A 73 1.25 10.15 3.21
CA HIS A 73 0.88 11.49 2.78
C HIS A 73 -0.43 11.41 2.00
N LYS A 74 -1.45 12.14 2.41
CA LYS A 74 -2.73 12.21 1.70
C LYS A 74 -2.75 13.43 0.80
N ILE A 75 -2.99 13.20 -0.49
CA ILE A 75 -3.08 14.24 -1.51
C ILE A 75 -4.44 14.14 -2.17
N ASN A 76 -5.27 15.14 -1.89
CA ASN A 76 -6.58 15.27 -2.50
C ASN A 76 -6.44 15.94 -3.87
N LEU A 77 -6.58 15.15 -4.94
CA LEU A 77 -6.48 15.66 -6.31
C LEU A 77 -7.76 16.42 -6.71
N ASN A 78 -8.92 15.92 -6.35
CA ASN A 78 -10.21 16.51 -6.72
C ASN A 78 -10.30 16.88 -8.22
N GLY A 79 -9.88 15.95 -9.08
CA GLY A 79 -9.81 16.13 -10.52
C GLY A 79 -8.67 16.99 -11.04
N ASN A 80 -7.83 17.56 -10.17
CA ASN A 80 -6.70 18.41 -10.55
C ASN A 80 -5.47 17.60 -10.98
N ASN A 81 -4.45 18.32 -11.40
CA ASN A 81 -3.15 17.80 -11.80
C ASN A 81 -2.16 17.92 -10.65
N VAL A 82 -1.33 16.92 -10.47
CA VAL A 82 -0.18 16.97 -9.57
C VAL A 82 1.10 16.66 -10.34
N THR A 83 2.18 17.36 -10.04
CA THR A 83 3.51 17.00 -10.52
C THR A 83 4.37 16.51 -9.36
N ILE A 84 5.15 15.47 -9.63
CA ILE A 84 6.11 14.92 -8.68
C ILE A 84 7.50 15.02 -9.27
N LYS A 85 8.36 15.75 -8.59
CA LYS A 85 9.79 15.88 -8.94
C LYS A 85 10.62 15.51 -7.73
N ASN A 86 11.34 14.40 -7.81
CA ASN A 86 12.09 13.87 -6.68
C ASN A 86 11.16 13.65 -5.46
N THR A 87 11.29 14.43 -4.40
CA THR A 87 10.42 14.39 -3.19
C THR A 87 9.42 15.53 -3.14
N ASP A 88 9.42 16.41 -4.14
CA ASP A 88 8.53 17.57 -4.16
C ASP A 88 7.26 17.25 -4.96
N ILE A 89 6.11 17.46 -4.31
CA ILE A 89 4.80 17.39 -4.92
C ILE A 89 4.26 18.79 -5.08
N THR A 90 3.79 19.12 -6.30
CA THR A 90 3.09 20.37 -6.58
C THR A 90 1.69 20.06 -7.07
N LEU A 91 0.68 20.49 -6.34
CA LEU A 91 -0.74 20.41 -6.73
C LEU A 91 -1.10 21.64 -7.55
N HIS A 92 -1.53 21.44 -8.80
CA HIS A 92 -1.95 22.51 -9.72
C HIS A 92 -3.48 22.62 -9.72
N GLN A 93 -4.00 23.73 -9.26
CA GLN A 93 -5.43 24.00 -9.32
C GLN A 93 -5.81 24.57 -10.70
N ASN A 94 -6.92 24.09 -11.25
CA ASN A 94 -7.50 24.60 -12.51
C ASN A 94 -6.60 24.50 -13.75
N ASN A 95 -5.77 23.46 -13.86
CA ASN A 95 -4.84 23.26 -14.98
C ASN A 95 -3.86 24.45 -15.25
N ALA A 96 -3.71 25.35 -14.29
CA ALA A 96 -2.75 26.44 -14.41
C ALA A 96 -1.33 25.92 -14.12
N ASP A 97 -0.40 26.23 -15.00
CA ASP A 97 1.05 25.93 -14.84
C ASP A 97 1.71 26.74 -13.72
N THR A 98 0.92 27.50 -12.96
CA THR A 98 1.41 28.44 -11.96
C THR A 98 1.31 27.87 -10.57
N THR A 99 2.42 27.94 -9.86
CA THR A 99 2.65 27.76 -8.42
C THR A 99 1.46 27.19 -7.64
N GLY A 100 1.32 25.87 -7.68
CA GLY A 100 0.40 25.14 -6.82
C GLY A 100 0.94 25.02 -5.39
N THR A 101 0.14 24.44 -4.52
CA THR A 101 0.56 24.09 -3.16
C THR A 101 1.69 23.07 -3.24
N GLN A 102 2.82 23.36 -2.61
CA GLN A 102 3.97 22.47 -2.57
C GLN A 102 3.96 21.68 -1.27
N GLU A 103 4.13 20.36 -1.42
CA GLU A 103 4.32 19.46 -0.30
C GLU A 103 5.57 18.60 -0.54
N LYS A 104 6.23 18.19 0.53
CA LYS A 104 7.36 17.25 0.44
C LYS A 104 6.92 15.86 0.85
N ILE A 105 7.29 14.88 0.02
CA ILE A 105 7.13 13.47 0.35
C ILE A 105 8.35 13.04 1.16
N THR A 106 8.10 12.31 2.24
CA THR A 106 9.17 11.60 2.93
C THR A 106 9.33 10.22 2.30
N LYS A 107 10.54 9.85 1.90
CA LYS A 107 10.87 8.48 1.48
C LYS A 107 10.42 7.48 2.55
N ASP A 108 10.03 6.29 2.15
CA ASP A 108 9.51 5.21 2.99
C ASP A 108 8.10 5.44 3.56
N LYS A 109 7.40 6.50 3.12
CA LYS A 109 5.98 6.70 3.39
C LYS A 109 5.14 6.45 2.14
N ASP A 110 3.93 5.96 2.34
CA ASP A 110 2.95 5.81 1.26
C ASP A 110 2.42 7.18 0.83
N ILE A 111 2.09 7.30 -0.46
CA ILE A 111 1.29 8.41 -0.97
C ILE A 111 -0.11 7.91 -1.23
N VAL A 112 -1.10 8.58 -0.66
CA VAL A 112 -2.51 8.30 -0.86
C VAL A 112 -3.12 9.41 -1.72
N PHE A 113 -3.49 9.06 -2.96
CA PHE A 113 -4.26 9.95 -3.83
C PHE A 113 -5.75 9.73 -3.63
N THR A 114 -6.51 10.82 -3.54
CA THR A 114 -7.97 10.78 -3.36
C THR A 114 -8.69 11.66 -4.38
N ASN A 115 -9.95 11.26 -4.66
CA ASN A 115 -10.90 12.02 -5.48
C ASN A 115 -10.50 12.19 -6.97
N GLY A 116 -9.77 11.24 -7.52
CA GLY A 116 -9.42 11.18 -8.95
C GLY A 116 -8.58 12.35 -9.46
N GLY A 117 -7.90 12.15 -10.57
CA GLY A 117 -7.12 13.20 -11.20
C GLY A 117 -5.88 12.69 -11.92
N ASN A 118 -4.94 13.60 -12.19
CA ASN A 118 -3.78 13.30 -13.02
C ASN A 118 -2.48 13.52 -12.25
N VAL A 119 -1.54 12.57 -12.41
CA VAL A 119 -0.21 12.62 -11.79
C VAL A 119 0.85 12.58 -12.89
N LEU A 120 1.74 13.56 -12.85
CA LEU A 120 2.83 13.69 -13.80
C LEU A 120 4.17 13.54 -13.09
N PHE A 121 4.99 12.57 -13.50
CA PHE A 121 6.36 12.46 -13.02
C PHE A 121 7.27 13.44 -13.81
N LYS A 122 8.11 14.12 -13.06
CA LYS A 122 9.14 15.02 -13.62
C LYS A 122 10.55 14.53 -13.34
N ASP A 123 10.68 13.34 -12.73
CA ASP A 123 11.93 12.68 -12.41
C ASP A 123 11.70 11.19 -12.17
N ASN A 124 12.78 10.40 -12.11
CA ASN A 124 12.71 9.05 -11.60
C ASN A 124 12.39 9.09 -10.10
N LEU A 125 11.42 8.32 -9.68
CA LEU A 125 10.91 8.33 -8.33
C LEU A 125 11.31 7.03 -7.59
N ASP A 126 11.96 7.17 -6.44
CA ASP A 126 12.26 6.06 -5.54
C ASP A 126 11.67 6.35 -4.16
N PHE A 127 10.58 5.64 -3.84
CA PHE A 127 9.88 5.80 -2.55
C PHE A 127 10.32 4.79 -1.50
N GLY A 128 11.36 3.99 -1.78
CA GLY A 128 11.87 3.01 -0.82
C GLY A 128 10.81 1.97 -0.46
N SER A 129 10.46 1.87 0.83
CA SER A 129 9.40 0.99 1.32
C SER A 129 7.99 1.57 1.22
N GLY A 130 7.85 2.82 0.78
CA GLY A 130 6.55 3.44 0.51
C GLY A 130 5.99 3.03 -0.86
N GLY A 131 4.67 3.04 -0.98
CA GLY A 131 3.94 2.76 -2.21
C GLY A 131 2.97 3.87 -2.59
N ILE A 132 2.16 3.63 -3.61
CA ILE A 132 1.09 4.53 -4.03
C ILE A 132 -0.25 3.85 -3.76
N ILE A 133 -1.14 4.56 -3.07
CA ILE A 133 -2.49 4.13 -2.76
C ILE A 133 -3.47 5.07 -3.47
N PHE A 134 -4.42 4.50 -4.18
CA PHE A 134 -5.53 5.21 -4.81
C PHE A 134 -6.83 4.84 -4.10
N ASP A 135 -7.62 5.83 -3.69
CA ASP A 135 -8.90 5.59 -3.03
C ASP A 135 -9.92 4.92 -3.96
N GLU A 136 -11.08 4.58 -3.44
CA GLU A 136 -12.13 3.87 -4.17
C GLU A 136 -13.00 4.78 -5.04
N GLY A 137 -13.54 4.23 -6.14
CA GLY A 137 -14.60 4.85 -6.94
C GLY A 137 -14.13 5.95 -7.90
N HIS A 138 -12.83 6.04 -8.21
CA HIS A 138 -12.27 7.13 -9.02
C HIS A 138 -11.37 6.66 -10.16
N GLU A 139 -11.13 7.54 -11.11
CA GLU A 139 -10.18 7.36 -12.19
C GLU A 139 -8.95 8.24 -11.97
N TYR A 140 -7.78 7.63 -12.20
CA TYR A 140 -6.48 8.27 -12.07
C TYR A 140 -5.66 8.07 -13.35
N ASN A 141 -4.99 9.12 -13.79
CA ASN A 141 -4.10 9.05 -14.95
C ASN A 141 -2.67 9.37 -14.52
N ILE A 142 -1.80 8.39 -14.62
CA ILE A 142 -0.39 8.52 -14.25
C ILE A 142 0.43 8.61 -15.51
N ASN A 143 1.13 9.74 -15.70
CA ASN A 143 2.01 9.98 -16.83
C ASN A 143 3.46 10.12 -16.35
N GLY A 144 4.28 9.13 -16.66
CA GLY A 144 5.69 9.09 -16.28
C GLY A 144 6.62 9.82 -17.25
N GLN A 145 6.17 10.19 -18.44
CA GLN A 145 7.02 10.84 -19.47
C GLN A 145 8.35 10.11 -19.74
N GLY A 146 8.41 8.79 -19.53
CA GLY A 146 9.64 8.01 -19.63
C GLY A 146 10.40 7.84 -18.31
N PHE A 147 10.02 8.54 -17.27
CA PHE A 147 10.56 8.34 -15.94
C PHE A 147 10.01 7.07 -15.28
N THR A 148 10.78 6.55 -14.33
CA THR A 148 10.47 5.32 -13.60
C THR A 148 9.94 5.61 -12.21
N PHE A 149 9.13 4.68 -11.71
CA PHE A 149 8.74 4.57 -10.31
C PHE A 149 9.35 3.30 -9.71
N LYS A 150 9.85 3.42 -8.49
CA LYS A 150 10.30 2.33 -7.62
C LYS A 150 9.72 2.50 -6.23
N GLY A 151 9.20 1.42 -5.65
CA GLY A 151 8.58 1.44 -4.32
C GLY A 151 7.91 0.14 -3.95
N ALA A 152 7.15 0.14 -2.85
CA ALA A 152 6.48 -1.05 -2.33
C ALA A 152 5.41 -1.63 -3.27
N GLY A 153 4.81 -0.80 -4.12
CA GLY A 153 3.80 -1.22 -5.08
C GLY A 153 2.66 -0.23 -5.23
N ILE A 154 1.56 -0.72 -5.79
CA ILE A 154 0.36 0.07 -6.11
C ILE A 154 -0.85 -0.62 -5.50
N ASP A 155 -1.57 0.10 -4.63
CA ASP A 155 -2.84 -0.32 -4.04
C ASP A 155 -3.97 0.49 -4.68
N ILE A 156 -4.96 -0.19 -5.27
CA ILE A 156 -6.06 0.46 -5.98
C ILE A 156 -7.38 0.07 -5.32
N GLY A 157 -8.08 1.08 -4.81
CA GLY A 157 -9.38 0.93 -4.17
C GLY A 157 -10.45 0.34 -5.09
N LYS A 158 -11.49 -0.18 -4.47
CA LYS A 158 -12.63 -0.80 -5.18
C LYS A 158 -13.22 0.17 -6.22
N GLU A 159 -13.55 -0.35 -7.40
CA GLU A 159 -14.17 0.43 -8.50
C GLU A 159 -13.29 1.58 -9.03
N SER A 160 -12.04 1.69 -8.59
CA SER A 160 -11.09 2.63 -9.16
C SER A 160 -10.32 2.04 -10.32
N ILE A 161 -9.97 2.91 -11.27
CA ILE A 161 -9.14 2.58 -12.43
C ILE A 161 -7.93 3.51 -12.43
N VAL A 162 -6.75 2.93 -12.54
CA VAL A 162 -5.50 3.67 -12.68
C VAL A 162 -4.94 3.41 -14.08
N ASN A 163 -4.94 4.43 -14.91
CA ASN A 163 -4.30 4.42 -16.22
C ASN A 163 -2.81 4.73 -16.03
N TRP A 164 -1.98 3.68 -16.12
CA TRP A 164 -0.56 3.75 -15.82
C TRP A 164 0.27 3.87 -17.09
N ASN A 165 0.66 5.10 -17.43
CA ASN A 165 1.57 5.43 -18.52
C ASN A 165 2.94 5.86 -17.98
N ALA A 166 3.50 5.09 -17.07
CA ALA A 166 4.82 5.25 -16.50
C ALA A 166 5.58 3.91 -16.57
N LEU A 167 6.88 3.96 -16.32
CA LEU A 167 7.70 2.76 -16.20
C LEU A 167 7.85 2.40 -14.72
N TYR A 168 7.79 1.11 -14.42
CA TYR A 168 8.27 0.61 -13.14
C TYR A 168 9.76 0.25 -13.28
N SER A 169 10.55 0.48 -12.24
CA SER A 169 11.98 0.24 -12.30
C SER A 169 12.27 -1.25 -12.58
N SER A 170 13.14 -1.54 -13.54
CA SER A 170 13.43 -2.90 -14.00
C SER A 170 14.19 -3.74 -12.98
N ASP A 171 14.77 -3.11 -11.96
CA ASP A 171 15.46 -3.76 -10.84
C ASP A 171 14.54 -4.07 -9.65
N ASP A 172 13.23 -3.88 -9.83
CA ASP A 172 12.20 -4.09 -8.83
C ASP A 172 11.04 -4.90 -9.41
N VAL A 173 10.07 -5.25 -8.59
CA VAL A 173 8.83 -5.94 -8.97
C VAL A 173 7.64 -5.05 -8.71
N LEU A 174 6.82 -4.81 -9.72
CA LEU A 174 5.56 -4.10 -9.55
C LEU A 174 4.57 -5.00 -8.80
N HIS A 175 4.34 -4.70 -7.54
CA HIS A 175 3.30 -5.33 -6.74
C HIS A 175 1.99 -4.54 -6.90
N LYS A 176 0.95 -5.20 -7.42
CA LYS A 176 -0.40 -4.64 -7.51
C LYS A 176 -1.30 -5.34 -6.51
N ILE A 177 -1.87 -4.57 -5.59
CA ILE A 177 -2.86 -5.02 -4.60
C ILE A 177 -4.13 -4.15 -4.69
N GLY A 178 -5.13 -4.46 -3.86
CA GLY A 178 -6.44 -3.80 -3.87
C GLY A 178 -7.36 -4.27 -5.00
N PRO A 179 -8.69 -4.19 -4.80
CA PRO A 179 -9.68 -4.76 -5.71
C PRO A 179 -9.88 -4.01 -7.03
N GLY A 180 -9.34 -2.80 -7.16
CA GLY A 180 -9.45 -1.97 -8.36
C GLY A 180 -8.60 -2.46 -9.54
N THR A 181 -8.62 -1.70 -10.63
CA THR A 181 -8.00 -2.05 -11.91
C THR A 181 -6.77 -1.20 -12.21
N LEU A 182 -5.65 -1.85 -12.50
CA LEU A 182 -4.46 -1.21 -13.08
C LEU A 182 -4.47 -1.42 -14.60
N ASN A 183 -4.62 -0.32 -15.35
CA ASN A 183 -4.57 -0.31 -16.80
C ASN A 183 -3.18 0.14 -17.26
N VAL A 184 -2.30 -0.80 -17.59
CA VAL A 184 -0.92 -0.55 -17.99
C VAL A 184 -0.89 -0.18 -19.46
N GLN A 185 -0.54 1.07 -19.74
CA GLN A 185 -0.54 1.65 -21.09
C GLN A 185 0.84 1.65 -21.75
N LYS A 186 1.87 1.17 -21.06
CA LYS A 186 3.24 1.13 -21.57
C LYS A 186 3.90 -0.17 -21.16
N LYS A 187 4.59 -0.80 -22.14
CA LYS A 187 5.36 -2.02 -21.87
C LYS A 187 6.34 -1.81 -20.72
N GLN A 188 6.23 -2.68 -19.71
CA GLN A 188 7.08 -2.63 -18.53
C GLN A 188 8.34 -3.47 -18.69
N GLY A 189 9.48 -2.96 -18.16
CA GLY A 189 10.70 -3.77 -18.01
C GLY A 189 10.72 -4.62 -16.73
N ALA A 190 9.85 -4.31 -15.77
CA ALA A 190 9.73 -5.01 -14.50
C ALA A 190 8.74 -6.19 -14.59
N ASN A 191 8.93 -7.20 -13.75
CA ASN A 191 7.91 -8.21 -13.51
C ASN A 191 6.74 -7.62 -12.73
N ILE A 192 5.53 -8.14 -12.98
CA ILE A 192 4.31 -7.73 -12.28
C ILE A 192 3.83 -8.90 -11.42
N LYS A 193 3.60 -8.65 -10.13
CA LYS A 193 2.92 -9.55 -9.20
C LYS A 193 1.56 -8.97 -8.83
N ILE A 194 0.52 -9.74 -9.07
CA ILE A 194 -0.87 -9.36 -8.80
C ILE A 194 -1.33 -10.11 -7.55
N GLY A 195 -1.58 -9.36 -6.46
CA GLY A 195 -2.12 -9.92 -5.22
C GLY A 195 -3.65 -9.88 -5.20
N GLU A 196 -4.26 -8.83 -5.77
CA GLU A 196 -5.72 -8.65 -5.80
C GLU A 196 -6.12 -7.75 -6.98
N GLY A 197 -7.39 -7.88 -7.43
CA GLY A 197 -7.98 -7.05 -8.47
C GLY A 197 -7.51 -7.40 -9.88
N ASN A 198 -7.58 -6.44 -10.78
CA ASN A 198 -7.34 -6.65 -12.21
C ASN A 198 -6.12 -5.87 -12.70
N VAL A 199 -5.42 -6.45 -13.67
CA VAL A 199 -4.40 -5.77 -14.48
C VAL A 199 -4.73 -5.97 -15.94
N ILE A 200 -4.81 -4.87 -16.69
CA ILE A 200 -5.00 -4.85 -18.15
C ILE A 200 -3.68 -4.37 -18.75
N LEU A 201 -3.12 -5.17 -19.65
CA LEU A 201 -1.90 -4.83 -20.37
C LEU A 201 -2.31 -4.39 -21.78
N ASN A 202 -2.01 -3.16 -22.13
CA ASN A 202 -2.16 -2.64 -23.50
C ASN A 202 -0.76 -2.64 -24.14
N GLU A 203 -0.60 -3.42 -25.19
CA GLU A 203 0.64 -3.49 -25.99
C GLU A 203 0.80 -2.29 -26.93
#